data_575e185b28a2fff87246293326ff60ab
#
_entry.id   575e185b28a2fff87246293326ff60ab
#
_cell.length_a   1.000
_cell.length_b   1.000
_cell.length_c   1.000
_cell.angle_alpha   90.00
_cell.angle_beta   90.00
_cell.angle_gamma   90.00
#
_symmetry.space_group_name_H-M   'P 1'
#
loop_
_entity.id
_entity.type
_entity.pdbx_description
1 polymer ?
#
loop_
_entity_poly.entity_id
_entity_poly.type
_entity_poly.pdbx_seq_one_letter_code
_entity_poly.pdbx_strand_id
1 'polypeptide(L)'
;VYDITALEDIVTPDGTIHLKAGELAATLTTRSDGTATTEPLYLGRYQVLERSAPNGMVIDPEPKEVILSYAGQEVEITSASVGFYNERQKIEISLQKLLEQDETFSIGMNEESKNITFGLFAAEELTASDGTSIPADGLMETIGINEKGKTTFKTDVPCGASVYVQEIGTDGHYILSDKKYPVVFEYAGQDVAKVEIDVNDGEAIENTLK
;
A
#
# COMPACT_ATOMS: atom_id res chain seq x y z
N VAL A 1 -12.84 8.80 7.37
CA VAL A 1 -14.28 9.12 7.53
C VAL A 1 -15.06 7.83 7.69
N TYR A 2 -15.99 7.83 8.63
CA TYR A 2 -16.79 6.65 8.98
C TYR A 2 -18.28 6.99 8.93
N ASP A 3 -19.08 6.08 8.41
CA ASP A 3 -20.53 6.14 8.44
C ASP A 3 -21.08 5.15 9.49
N ILE A 4 -22.04 5.62 10.28
CA ILE A 4 -22.74 4.82 11.27
C ILE A 4 -24.17 4.64 10.80
N THR A 5 -24.60 3.40 10.57
CA THR A 5 -25.95 3.05 10.12
C THR A 5 -26.66 2.18 11.15
N ALA A 6 -27.96 2.34 11.26
CA ALA A 6 -28.80 1.50 12.11
C ALA A 6 -28.91 0.08 11.53
N LEU A 7 -28.66 -0.96 12.33
CA LEU A 7 -28.84 -2.36 11.92
C LEU A 7 -30.26 -2.88 12.14
N GLU A 8 -31.07 -2.15 12.88
CA GLU A 8 -32.44 -2.44 13.20
C GLU A 8 -33.27 -1.13 13.26
N ASP A 9 -34.57 -1.21 13.30
CA ASP A 9 -35.40 -0.03 13.58
C ASP A 9 -35.11 0.47 15.00
N ILE A 10 -34.71 1.71 15.12
CA ILE A 10 -34.42 2.35 16.41
C ILE A 10 -35.69 2.97 16.93
N VAL A 11 -36.25 2.31 17.95
CA VAL A 11 -37.58 2.63 18.48
C VAL A 11 -37.44 2.99 19.96
N THR A 12 -38.00 4.13 20.36
CA THR A 12 -38.11 4.51 21.78
C THR A 12 -39.29 3.83 22.47
N PRO A 13 -39.33 3.75 23.83
CA PRO A 13 -40.36 3.04 24.55
C PRO A 13 -41.82 3.54 24.29
N ASP A 14 -41.98 4.75 23.79
CA ASP A 14 -43.25 5.33 23.38
C ASP A 14 -43.72 4.85 21.99
N GLY A 15 -42.93 4.01 21.32
CA GLY A 15 -43.23 3.48 19.99
C GLY A 15 -42.76 4.38 18.82
N THR A 16 -42.07 5.47 19.12
CA THR A 16 -41.54 6.37 18.06
C THR A 16 -40.36 5.73 17.36
N ILE A 17 -40.42 5.63 16.04
CA ILE A 17 -39.28 5.19 15.18
C ILE A 17 -38.43 6.42 14.85
N HIS A 18 -37.18 6.42 15.30
CA HIS A 18 -36.21 7.49 15.05
C HIS A 18 -35.35 7.22 13.82
N LEU A 19 -35.00 5.96 13.59
CA LEU A 19 -34.28 5.48 12.40
C LEU A 19 -34.83 4.12 12.00
N LYS A 20 -34.88 3.85 10.72
CA LYS A 20 -35.13 2.50 10.19
C LYS A 20 -33.84 1.74 9.98
N ALA A 21 -33.90 0.43 9.96
CA ALA A 21 -32.80 -0.42 9.59
C ALA A 21 -32.18 0.02 8.25
N GLY A 22 -30.87 0.21 8.22
CA GLY A 22 -30.11 0.69 7.07
C GLY A 22 -29.99 2.22 6.93
N GLU A 23 -30.71 3.01 7.76
CA GLU A 23 -30.58 4.47 7.71
C GLU A 23 -29.31 4.96 8.39
N LEU A 24 -28.74 6.02 7.82
CA LEU A 24 -27.55 6.69 8.34
C LEU A 24 -27.88 7.43 9.65
N ALA A 25 -27.20 7.04 10.73
CA ALA A 25 -27.32 7.68 12.03
C ALA A 25 -26.36 8.86 12.21
N ALA A 26 -25.11 8.70 11.75
CA ALA A 26 -24.07 9.71 11.85
C ALA A 26 -22.95 9.46 10.84
N THR A 27 -22.21 10.52 10.51
CA THR A 27 -20.92 10.45 9.83
C THR A 27 -19.86 11.06 10.73
N LEU A 28 -18.73 10.36 10.90
CA LEU A 28 -17.61 10.78 11.71
C LEU A 28 -16.38 11.04 10.86
N THR A 29 -15.65 12.11 11.20
CA THR A 29 -14.30 12.34 10.69
C THR A 29 -13.35 12.32 11.89
N THR A 30 -12.31 11.48 11.82
CA THR A 30 -11.28 11.42 12.86
C THR A 30 -10.48 12.72 12.93
N ARG A 31 -10.09 13.09 14.15
CA ARG A 31 -9.16 14.19 14.46
C ARG A 31 -7.72 13.75 14.17
N SER A 32 -6.78 14.65 14.39
CA SER A 32 -5.34 14.38 14.22
C SER A 32 -4.80 13.30 15.18
N ASP A 33 -5.49 13.03 16.27
CA ASP A 33 -5.16 11.97 17.24
C ASP A 33 -5.76 10.60 16.87
N GLY A 34 -6.47 10.53 15.72
CA GLY A 34 -7.13 9.31 15.24
C GLY A 34 -8.47 9.02 15.90
N THR A 35 -8.99 9.88 16.77
CA THR A 35 -10.26 9.67 17.48
C THR A 35 -11.42 10.43 16.84
N ALA A 36 -12.64 9.90 17.00
CA ALA A 36 -13.88 10.59 16.71
C ALA A 36 -14.97 10.12 17.68
N THR A 37 -15.94 10.98 17.97
CA THR A 37 -17.08 10.69 18.85
C THR A 37 -18.33 11.27 18.22
N THR A 38 -19.43 10.51 18.26
CA THR A 38 -20.73 11.01 17.81
C THR A 38 -21.35 11.95 18.83
N GLU A 39 -22.31 12.75 18.40
CA GLU A 39 -23.36 13.22 19.29
C GLU A 39 -24.13 12.01 19.86
N PRO A 40 -24.86 12.15 20.97
CA PRO A 40 -25.64 11.07 21.56
C PRO A 40 -26.59 10.43 20.54
N LEU A 41 -26.53 9.10 20.43
CA LEU A 41 -27.46 8.29 19.62
C LEU A 41 -28.44 7.57 20.54
N TYR A 42 -29.60 7.19 20.00
CA TYR A 42 -30.55 6.34 20.69
C TYR A 42 -29.98 4.95 20.93
N LEU A 43 -30.50 4.24 21.94
CA LEU A 43 -30.13 2.85 22.21
C LEU A 43 -30.53 1.96 21.04
N GLY A 44 -29.66 1.00 20.69
CA GLY A 44 -29.90 0.08 19.59
C GLY A 44 -28.60 -0.48 19.01
N ARG A 45 -28.73 -1.18 17.90
CA ARG A 45 -27.62 -1.81 17.18
C ARG A 45 -27.24 -1.00 15.96
N TYR A 46 -25.95 -0.72 15.82
CA TYR A 46 -25.39 0.09 14.75
C TYR A 46 -24.22 -0.64 14.10
N GLN A 47 -23.98 -0.31 12.84
CA GLN A 47 -22.79 -0.69 12.11
C GLN A 47 -21.94 0.55 11.85
N VAL A 48 -20.66 0.45 12.08
CA VAL A 48 -19.67 1.47 11.70
C VAL A 48 -18.88 0.92 10.53
N LEU A 49 -18.80 1.71 9.44
CA LEU A 49 -18.06 1.36 8.23
C LEU A 49 -17.15 2.52 7.85
N GLU A 50 -15.92 2.22 7.51
CA GLU A 50 -15.04 3.22 6.94
C GLU A 50 -15.51 3.58 5.53
N ARG A 51 -15.76 4.86 5.27
CA ARG A 51 -16.15 5.39 3.97
C ARG A 51 -14.96 5.91 3.18
N SER A 52 -13.99 6.49 3.86
CA SER A 52 -12.78 6.96 3.23
C SER A 52 -11.58 6.91 4.16
N ALA A 53 -10.50 6.32 3.68
CA ALA A 53 -9.20 6.26 4.33
C ALA A 53 -8.39 7.55 4.07
N PRO A 54 -7.35 7.85 4.87
CA PRO A 54 -6.39 8.91 4.57
C PRO A 54 -5.64 8.65 3.26
N ASN A 55 -5.14 9.73 2.64
CA ASN A 55 -4.31 9.60 1.43
C ASN A 55 -3.08 8.71 1.68
N GLY A 56 -2.77 7.83 0.74
CA GLY A 56 -1.69 6.84 0.86
C GLY A 56 -2.06 5.58 1.64
N MET A 57 -3.28 5.51 2.20
CA MET A 57 -3.78 4.37 2.96
C MET A 57 -4.84 3.59 2.19
N VAL A 58 -4.99 2.32 2.57
CA VAL A 58 -6.02 1.42 2.07
C VAL A 58 -7.19 1.44 3.03
N ILE A 59 -8.41 1.44 2.51
CA ILE A 59 -9.64 1.41 3.31
C ILE A 59 -9.78 0.07 4.04
N ASP A 60 -10.29 0.10 5.27
CA ASP A 60 -10.73 -1.11 5.98
C ASP A 60 -12.21 -1.38 5.59
N PRO A 61 -12.47 -2.36 4.71
CA PRO A 61 -13.84 -2.61 4.23
C PRO A 61 -14.71 -3.37 5.23
N GLU A 62 -14.13 -3.83 6.35
CA GLU A 62 -14.84 -4.67 7.32
C GLU A 62 -15.73 -3.83 8.23
N PRO A 63 -17.07 -4.00 8.15
CA PRO A 63 -17.98 -3.29 9.03
C PRO A 63 -17.87 -3.81 10.46
N LYS A 64 -18.01 -2.91 11.44
CA LYS A 64 -17.94 -3.24 12.86
C LYS A 64 -19.27 -2.91 13.55
N GLU A 65 -19.80 -3.88 14.27
CA GLU A 65 -21.06 -3.71 15.00
C GLU A 65 -20.80 -3.03 16.35
N VAL A 66 -21.71 -2.12 16.70
CA VAL A 66 -21.76 -1.43 18.00
C VAL A 66 -23.17 -1.57 18.56
N ILE A 67 -23.25 -1.90 19.86
CA ILE A 67 -24.50 -2.01 20.58
C ILE A 67 -24.52 -0.97 21.70
N LEU A 68 -25.50 -0.07 21.66
CA LEU A 68 -25.81 0.87 22.72
C LEU A 68 -26.97 0.32 23.54
N SER A 69 -26.67 -0.21 24.73
CA SER A 69 -27.65 -0.86 25.60
C SER A 69 -27.95 0.01 26.80
N TYR A 70 -29.15 -0.16 27.35
CA TYR A 70 -29.52 0.46 28.62
C TYR A 70 -28.61 -0.02 29.74
N ALA A 71 -27.96 0.93 30.42
CA ALA A 71 -26.95 0.66 31.46
C ALA A 71 -27.51 0.88 32.90
N GLY A 72 -28.80 1.17 33.06
CA GLY A 72 -29.45 1.41 34.34
C GLY A 72 -29.87 2.86 34.53
N GLN A 73 -30.72 3.11 35.54
CA GLN A 73 -31.34 4.43 35.75
C GLN A 73 -30.36 5.52 36.18
N GLU A 74 -29.18 5.15 36.68
CA GLU A 74 -28.17 6.08 37.15
C GLU A 74 -27.11 6.41 36.09
N VAL A 75 -27.23 5.82 34.89
CA VAL A 75 -26.33 6.06 33.76
C VAL A 75 -27.02 6.91 32.71
N GLU A 76 -26.66 8.18 32.66
CA GLU A 76 -27.25 9.13 31.71
C GLU A 76 -26.86 8.83 30.27
N ILE A 77 -25.57 8.49 30.02
CA ILE A 77 -25.06 8.17 28.70
C ILE A 77 -24.26 6.87 28.74
N THR A 78 -24.68 5.89 27.94
CA THR A 78 -23.86 4.71 27.69
C THR A 78 -22.93 4.96 26.51
N SER A 79 -21.77 4.32 26.51
CA SER A 79 -20.79 4.45 25.44
C SER A 79 -20.30 3.10 24.97
N ALA A 80 -19.95 3.03 23.69
CA ALA A 80 -19.26 1.91 23.08
C ALA A 80 -18.22 2.43 22.09
N SER A 81 -17.18 1.65 21.85
CA SER A 81 -16.11 2.04 20.94
C SER A 81 -15.69 0.89 20.04
N VAL A 82 -15.21 1.23 18.85
CA VAL A 82 -14.59 0.32 17.89
C VAL A 82 -13.29 0.94 17.37
N GLY A 83 -12.36 0.10 16.96
CA GLY A 83 -11.10 0.55 16.35
C GLY A 83 -10.99 0.06 14.92
N PHE A 84 -10.41 0.89 14.05
CA PHE A 84 -10.05 0.57 12.68
C PHE A 84 -8.56 0.75 12.49
N TYR A 85 -8.00 -0.01 11.56
CA TYR A 85 -6.60 0.09 11.21
C TYR A 85 -6.46 0.13 9.69
N ASN A 86 -5.84 1.20 9.18
CA ASN A 86 -5.54 1.33 7.77
C ASN A 86 -4.09 0.91 7.50
N GLU A 87 -3.89 0.03 6.54
CA GLU A 87 -2.57 -0.27 6.01
C GLU A 87 -2.16 0.77 4.98
N ARG A 88 -0.86 1.03 4.85
CA ARG A 88 -0.34 1.82 3.74
C ARG A 88 -0.51 1.06 2.42
N GLN A 89 -0.83 1.79 1.35
CA GLN A 89 -0.70 1.24 0.01
C GLN A 89 0.77 0.89 -0.24
N LYS A 90 1.02 -0.27 -0.83
CA LYS A 90 2.37 -0.78 -1.14
C LYS A 90 2.64 -0.75 -2.62
N ILE A 91 3.93 -0.76 -2.98
CA ILE A 91 4.39 -0.91 -4.35
C ILE A 91 5.19 -2.21 -4.48
N GLU A 92 5.06 -2.86 -5.62
CA GLU A 92 5.91 -3.97 -6.04
C GLU A 92 6.58 -3.58 -7.36
N ILE A 93 7.91 -3.59 -7.38
CA ILE A 93 8.72 -3.22 -8.53
C ILE A 93 9.39 -4.48 -9.05
N SER A 94 9.07 -4.88 -10.28
CA SER A 94 9.64 -6.06 -10.92
C SER A 94 10.29 -5.71 -12.26
N LEU A 95 11.18 -6.58 -12.72
CA LEU A 95 11.80 -6.48 -14.03
C LEU A 95 12.07 -7.85 -14.63
N GLN A 96 12.24 -7.86 -15.94
CA GLN A 96 12.75 -9.00 -16.69
C GLN A 96 14.04 -8.61 -17.41
N LYS A 97 15.01 -9.51 -17.36
CA LYS A 97 16.32 -9.39 -17.99
C LYS A 97 16.50 -10.48 -19.05
N LEU A 98 16.99 -10.11 -20.20
CA LEU A 98 17.46 -11.04 -21.24
C LEU A 98 18.92 -10.80 -21.55
N LEU A 99 19.62 -11.86 -21.87
CA LEU A 99 21.01 -11.84 -22.34
C LEU A 99 21.05 -12.23 -23.81
N GLU A 100 21.80 -11.45 -24.59
CA GLU A 100 22.15 -11.87 -25.95
C GLU A 100 22.92 -13.20 -25.89
N GLN A 101 22.63 -14.11 -26.82
CA GLN A 101 23.22 -15.44 -26.82
C GLN A 101 24.17 -15.61 -28.02
N ASP A 102 25.28 -16.32 -27.81
CA ASP A 102 26.17 -16.80 -28.85
C ASP A 102 26.30 -18.31 -28.74
N GLU A 103 25.68 -19.02 -29.70
CA GLU A 103 25.68 -20.49 -29.73
C GLU A 103 27.07 -21.05 -30.01
N THR A 104 27.92 -20.33 -30.77
CA THR A 104 29.26 -20.76 -31.15
C THR A 104 30.17 -20.91 -29.95
N PHE A 105 30.11 -19.95 -29.04
CA PHE A 105 30.89 -19.91 -27.83
C PHE A 105 30.11 -20.31 -26.58
N SER A 106 28.86 -20.71 -26.72
CA SER A 106 27.93 -21.09 -25.63
C SER A 106 27.79 -19.98 -24.56
N ILE A 107 27.80 -18.71 -24.98
CA ILE A 107 27.61 -17.56 -24.08
C ILE A 107 26.10 -17.25 -23.96
N GLY A 108 25.64 -16.92 -22.76
CA GLY A 108 24.24 -16.62 -22.47
C GLY A 108 23.36 -17.87 -22.26
N MET A 109 23.97 -19.04 -22.28
CA MET A 109 23.30 -20.34 -22.16
C MET A 109 23.63 -21.08 -20.85
N ASN A 110 24.54 -20.53 -20.06
CA ASN A 110 25.02 -21.15 -18.84
C ASN A 110 24.55 -20.35 -17.60
N GLU A 111 25.45 -20.10 -16.67
CA GLU A 111 25.15 -19.47 -15.39
C GLU A 111 25.45 -17.95 -15.38
N GLU A 112 25.63 -17.31 -16.53
CA GLU A 112 25.97 -15.89 -16.65
C GLU A 112 24.93 -14.99 -15.96
N SER A 113 23.66 -15.39 -15.92
CA SER A 113 22.58 -14.71 -15.24
C SER A 113 22.85 -14.51 -13.73
N LYS A 114 23.64 -15.41 -13.11
CA LYS A 114 23.98 -15.31 -11.69
C LYS A 114 24.87 -14.11 -11.34
N ASN A 115 25.56 -13.55 -12.33
CA ASN A 115 26.44 -12.40 -12.19
C ASN A 115 25.73 -11.07 -12.44
N ILE A 116 24.43 -11.11 -12.76
CA ILE A 116 23.64 -9.91 -13.03
C ILE A 116 22.98 -9.42 -11.76
N THR A 117 23.21 -8.15 -11.46
CA THR A 117 22.63 -7.49 -10.29
C THR A 117 22.06 -6.13 -10.66
N PHE A 118 20.92 -5.82 -10.06
CA PHE A 118 20.26 -4.53 -10.16
C PHE A 118 20.25 -3.83 -8.82
N GLY A 119 20.35 -2.51 -8.84
CA GLY A 119 20.15 -1.64 -7.70
C GLY A 119 18.86 -0.86 -7.83
N LEU A 120 18.14 -0.71 -6.71
CA LEU A 120 17.08 0.26 -6.53
C LEU A 120 17.66 1.48 -5.83
N PHE A 121 17.47 2.64 -6.40
CA PHE A 121 18.05 3.91 -5.92
C PHE A 121 16.95 4.95 -5.67
N ALA A 122 17.15 5.79 -4.68
CA ALA A 122 16.33 6.98 -4.49
C ALA A 122 16.62 7.98 -5.62
N ALA A 123 15.59 8.47 -6.33
CA ALA A 123 15.79 9.50 -7.36
C ALA A 123 15.92 10.90 -6.75
N GLU A 124 15.41 11.07 -5.54
CA GLU A 124 15.45 12.29 -4.72
C GLU A 124 15.73 11.92 -3.26
N GLU A 125 15.96 12.90 -2.39
CA GLU A 125 16.13 12.61 -0.97
C GLU A 125 14.82 12.08 -0.38
N LEU A 126 14.87 10.90 0.22
CA LEU A 126 13.74 10.27 0.93
C LEU A 126 13.97 10.36 2.44
N THR A 127 13.02 10.92 3.16
CA THR A 127 13.09 11.03 4.63
C THR A 127 12.05 10.12 5.27
N ALA A 128 12.50 9.23 6.15
CA ALA A 128 11.65 8.36 6.96
C ALA A 128 11.04 9.14 8.14
N SER A 129 9.98 8.59 8.74
CA SER A 129 9.29 9.21 9.86
C SER A 129 10.13 9.38 11.13
N ASP A 130 11.21 8.61 11.27
CA ASP A 130 12.18 8.71 12.38
C ASP A 130 13.27 9.77 12.15
N GLY A 131 13.24 10.47 11.01
CA GLY A 131 14.20 11.48 10.62
C GLY A 131 15.45 10.96 9.93
N THR A 132 15.56 9.65 9.71
CA THR A 132 16.62 9.10 8.84
C THR A 132 16.34 9.46 7.39
N SER A 133 17.38 9.79 6.62
CA SER A 133 17.23 10.10 5.21
C SER A 133 18.12 9.24 4.33
N ILE A 134 17.63 8.96 3.12
CA ILE A 134 18.38 8.38 2.03
C ILE A 134 18.58 9.50 1.02
N PRO A 135 19.83 9.89 0.73
CA PRO A 135 20.09 10.97 -0.22
C PRO A 135 19.69 10.58 -1.64
N ALA A 136 19.53 11.57 -2.52
CA ALA A 136 19.41 11.33 -3.95
C ALA A 136 20.58 10.46 -4.44
N ASP A 137 20.30 9.54 -5.37
CA ASP A 137 21.20 8.49 -5.85
C ASP A 137 21.65 7.48 -4.75
N GLY A 138 21.04 7.52 -3.57
CA GLY A 138 21.27 6.55 -2.50
C GLY A 138 20.76 5.16 -2.86
N LEU A 139 21.63 4.14 -2.74
CA LEU A 139 21.28 2.74 -2.97
C LEU A 139 20.38 2.23 -1.83
N MET A 140 19.20 1.72 -2.17
CA MET A 140 18.20 1.19 -1.24
C MET A 140 18.22 -0.33 -1.17
N GLU A 141 18.38 -1.00 -2.31
CA GLU A 141 18.40 -2.45 -2.40
C GLU A 141 19.26 -2.91 -3.56
N THR A 142 19.93 -4.05 -3.39
CA THR A 142 20.63 -4.78 -4.47
C THR A 142 20.01 -6.15 -4.61
N ILE A 143 19.67 -6.56 -5.83
CA ILE A 143 19.05 -7.85 -6.10
C ILE A 143 19.61 -8.49 -7.37
N GLY A 144 19.77 -9.82 -7.34
CA GLY A 144 20.06 -10.62 -8.52
C GLY A 144 18.79 -11.04 -9.25
N ILE A 145 18.94 -11.63 -10.42
CA ILE A 145 17.83 -12.22 -11.20
C ILE A 145 17.77 -13.74 -10.98
N ASN A 146 16.58 -14.31 -11.16
CA ASN A 146 16.40 -15.75 -11.14
C ASN A 146 16.77 -16.38 -12.50
N GLU A 147 16.70 -17.72 -12.61
CA GLU A 147 17.00 -18.47 -13.84
C GLU A 147 16.14 -18.08 -15.05
N LYS A 148 14.98 -17.46 -14.80
CA LYS A 148 14.08 -16.96 -15.87
C LYS A 148 14.34 -15.49 -16.23
N GLY A 149 15.39 -14.90 -15.67
CA GLY A 149 15.74 -13.49 -15.87
C GLY A 149 14.82 -12.51 -15.12
N LYS A 150 14.01 -12.97 -14.15
CA LYS A 150 13.07 -12.10 -13.42
C LYS A 150 13.53 -11.82 -12.02
N THR A 151 13.18 -10.65 -11.53
CA THR A 151 13.33 -10.28 -10.13
C THR A 151 12.29 -9.28 -9.68
N THR A 152 12.06 -9.21 -8.35
CA THR A 152 11.13 -8.28 -7.71
C THR A 152 11.81 -7.70 -6.47
N PHE A 153 11.88 -6.37 -6.39
CA PHE A 153 12.43 -5.67 -5.25
C PHE A 153 11.51 -5.82 -4.02
N LYS A 154 12.13 -5.87 -2.84
CA LYS A 154 11.44 -6.08 -1.55
C LYS A 154 11.34 -4.81 -0.72
N THR A 155 12.09 -3.77 -1.08
CA THR A 155 12.09 -2.50 -0.37
C THR A 155 10.70 -1.87 -0.39
N ASP A 156 10.21 -1.52 0.79
CA ASP A 156 8.96 -0.80 0.98
C ASP A 156 9.20 0.70 0.70
N VAL A 157 8.87 1.12 -0.51
CA VAL A 157 9.01 2.51 -0.95
C VAL A 157 7.78 3.30 -0.48
N PRO A 158 7.94 4.50 0.12
CA PRO A 158 6.81 5.31 0.54
C PRO A 158 5.99 5.84 -0.65
N CYS A 159 4.67 5.96 -0.47
CA CYS A 159 3.80 6.55 -1.47
C CYS A 159 4.21 8.00 -1.77
N GLY A 160 4.26 8.35 -3.04
CA GLY A 160 4.74 9.65 -3.54
C GLY A 160 6.24 9.70 -3.84
N ALA A 161 7.02 8.67 -3.46
CA ALA A 161 8.44 8.64 -3.71
C ALA A 161 8.79 8.36 -5.18
N SER A 162 9.88 8.96 -5.63
CA SER A 162 10.52 8.71 -6.92
C SER A 162 11.79 7.89 -6.70
N VAL A 163 11.91 6.78 -7.39
CA VAL A 163 13.08 5.89 -7.37
C VAL A 163 13.50 5.53 -8.79
N TYR A 164 14.64 4.89 -8.96
CA TYR A 164 15.00 4.31 -10.25
C TYR A 164 15.72 2.98 -10.06
N VAL A 165 15.62 2.13 -11.06
CA VAL A 165 16.32 0.87 -11.15
C VAL A 165 17.48 1.03 -12.13
N GLN A 166 18.63 0.47 -11.80
CA GLN A 166 19.81 0.46 -12.67
C GLN A 166 20.55 -0.87 -12.53
N GLU A 167 21.11 -1.37 -13.63
CA GLU A 167 22.02 -2.50 -13.58
C GLU A 167 23.35 -2.05 -12.95
N ILE A 168 23.82 -2.77 -11.93
CA ILE A 168 25.06 -2.45 -11.19
C ILE A 168 26.12 -3.52 -11.32
N GLY A 169 25.77 -4.68 -11.88
CA GLY A 169 26.70 -5.77 -12.15
C GLY A 169 26.23 -6.61 -13.31
N THR A 170 27.17 -7.05 -14.15
CA THR A 170 26.92 -7.97 -15.24
C THR A 170 28.07 -8.97 -15.39
N ASP A 171 27.83 -10.02 -16.15
CA ASP A 171 28.88 -10.98 -16.47
C ASP A 171 29.95 -10.36 -17.41
N GLY A 172 31.18 -10.87 -17.34
CA GLY A 172 32.32 -10.34 -18.08
C GLY A 172 32.17 -10.33 -19.61
N HIS A 173 31.25 -11.14 -20.17
CA HIS A 173 30.98 -11.21 -21.60
C HIS A 173 30.07 -10.08 -22.12
N TYR A 174 29.38 -9.37 -21.21
CA TYR A 174 28.39 -8.36 -21.57
C TYR A 174 28.82 -6.95 -21.27
N ILE A 175 28.19 -6.00 -21.97
CA ILE A 175 28.33 -4.57 -21.72
C ILE A 175 27.38 -4.22 -20.56
N LEU A 176 27.91 -3.66 -19.49
CA LEU A 176 27.11 -3.13 -18.39
C LEU A 176 26.31 -1.91 -18.85
N SER A 177 25.01 -1.93 -18.64
CA SER A 177 24.13 -0.80 -18.98
C SER A 177 24.17 0.26 -17.88
N ASP A 178 24.35 1.52 -18.25
CA ASP A 178 24.25 2.69 -17.36
C ASP A 178 22.85 3.32 -17.37
N LYS A 179 21.90 2.72 -18.08
CA LYS A 179 20.53 3.23 -18.21
C LYS A 179 19.81 3.18 -16.86
N LYS A 180 19.22 4.31 -16.49
CA LYS A 180 18.33 4.43 -15.33
C LYS A 180 16.89 4.26 -15.78
N TYR A 181 16.15 3.44 -15.07
CA TYR A 181 14.71 3.18 -15.31
C TYR A 181 13.91 3.83 -14.18
N PRO A 182 13.28 4.97 -14.42
CA PRO A 182 12.55 5.69 -13.39
C PRO A 182 11.27 4.96 -13.00
N VAL A 183 10.95 5.02 -11.70
CA VAL A 183 9.72 4.52 -11.11
C VAL A 183 9.17 5.57 -10.16
N VAL A 184 7.91 5.94 -10.32
CA VAL A 184 7.21 6.85 -9.41
C VAL A 184 6.07 6.09 -8.74
N PHE A 185 6.01 6.11 -7.42
CA PHE A 185 4.93 5.50 -6.67
C PHE A 185 3.78 6.49 -6.48
N GLU A 186 2.86 6.53 -7.40
CA GLU A 186 1.64 7.33 -7.29
C GLU A 186 0.54 6.57 -6.53
N TYR A 187 -0.21 7.31 -5.69
CA TYR A 187 -1.35 6.74 -4.98
C TYR A 187 -2.45 6.33 -5.96
N ALA A 188 -2.80 5.05 -5.97
CA ALA A 188 -3.79 4.48 -6.89
C ALA A 188 -5.23 4.44 -6.33
N GLY A 189 -5.48 5.11 -5.20
CA GLY A 189 -6.78 5.12 -4.53
C GLY A 189 -6.87 4.12 -3.38
N GLN A 190 -7.84 4.34 -2.51
CA GLN A 190 -7.99 3.61 -1.24
C GLN A 190 -8.38 2.13 -1.38
N ASP A 191 -8.87 1.72 -2.55
CA ASP A 191 -9.33 0.36 -2.83
C ASP A 191 -8.20 -0.53 -3.39
N VAL A 192 -7.01 0.03 -3.62
CA VAL A 192 -5.84 -0.66 -4.17
C VAL A 192 -4.82 -0.89 -3.07
N ALA A 193 -4.64 -2.14 -2.65
CA ALA A 193 -3.69 -2.48 -1.60
C ALA A 193 -2.24 -2.45 -2.08
N LYS A 194 -1.99 -2.82 -3.34
CA LYS A 194 -0.66 -2.91 -3.94
C LYS A 194 -0.67 -2.41 -5.37
N VAL A 195 0.28 -1.54 -5.70
CA VAL A 195 0.58 -1.08 -7.06
C VAL A 195 1.72 -1.95 -7.60
N GLU A 196 1.53 -2.56 -8.75
CA GLU A 196 2.54 -3.38 -9.42
C GLU A 196 3.11 -2.60 -10.61
N ILE A 197 4.42 -2.46 -10.64
CA ILE A 197 5.14 -1.76 -11.70
C ILE A 197 6.18 -2.69 -12.29
N ASP A 198 6.04 -2.99 -13.56
CA ASP A 198 7.05 -3.65 -14.35
C ASP A 198 7.98 -2.61 -14.98
N VAL A 199 9.24 -2.65 -14.60
CA VAL A 199 10.28 -1.72 -15.10
C VAL A 199 10.40 -1.85 -16.62
N ASN A 200 10.71 -0.72 -17.30
CA ASN A 200 10.80 -0.65 -18.77
C ASN A 200 9.49 -0.99 -19.50
N ASP A 201 8.34 -0.57 -18.90
CA ASP A 201 7.00 -0.80 -19.44
C ASP A 201 6.67 -2.30 -19.68
N GLY A 202 7.29 -3.18 -18.86
CA GLY A 202 7.12 -4.63 -18.95
C GLY A 202 7.99 -5.29 -20.02
N GLU A 203 8.74 -4.52 -20.82
CA GLU A 203 9.71 -5.06 -21.77
C GLU A 203 10.98 -5.52 -21.04
N ALA A 204 11.58 -6.58 -21.56
CA ALA A 204 12.82 -7.07 -20.99
C ALA A 204 13.98 -6.07 -21.17
N ILE A 205 14.80 -5.95 -20.14
CA ILE A 205 16.07 -5.22 -20.22
C ILE A 205 17.10 -6.16 -20.88
N GLU A 206 17.73 -5.72 -21.96
CA GLU A 206 18.68 -6.54 -22.70
C GLU A 206 20.12 -6.11 -22.43
N ASN A 207 21.05 -7.08 -22.35
CA ASN A 207 22.48 -6.84 -22.46
C ASN A 207 23.01 -7.45 -23.76
N THR A 208 23.88 -6.69 -24.42
CA THR A 208 24.61 -7.11 -25.61
C THR A 208 26.00 -7.62 -25.28
N LEU A 209 26.48 -8.52 -26.07
CA LEU A 209 27.86 -9.03 -25.99
C LEU A 209 28.87 -7.94 -26.31
N LYS A 210 30.09 -8.09 -25.75
CA LYS A 210 31.26 -7.20 -26.02
C LYS A 210 31.86 -7.50 -27.35
#